data_403f93a57ace80e1523a1f2ac693fece
#
_entry.id   403f93a57ace80e1523a1f2ac693fece
#
_cell.length_a   1.000
_cell.length_b   1.000
_cell.length_c   1.000
_cell.angle_alpha   90.00
_cell.angle_beta   90.00
_cell.angle_gamma   90.00
#
_symmetry.space_group_name_H-M   'P 1'
#
loop_
_entity.id
_entity.type
_entity.pdbx_description
1 polymer ?
#
loop_
_entity_poly.entity_id
_entity_poly.type
_entity_poly.pdbx_seq_one_letter_code
_entity_poly.pdbx_strand_id
1 'polypeptide(L)'
;RRQRQMCIRDRSNMAGRGIVTDKWPQKAPVLVKGAGYEYRAITAPDRLCPIEEPFGADENNPDGIFEPGMKTGSMVTAFVNEYYKLTHIPVLAVSASKGGSSISEWQGNNDFLSDAIARYRKATEYAQKNHIEIRHKYVLWCQGETDGDRATDIEAYGKLFINMFSQLQGAGIEKCFMITIGEYNGELGYENNYVNIRNKQLDIAKSMENIVLVCDEFHKMKARGLMKDDFHYYQEAYNEVGTIAGKTAGAFVMDSSLGGKNDAK
;
A
#
# COMPACT_ATOMS: atom_id res chain seq x y z
N ARG A 1 0.95 11.74 25.01
CA ARG A 1 1.16 11.96 23.54
C ARG A 1 0.95 10.61 22.85
N ARG A 2 -0.01 10.50 21.92
CA ARG A 2 -0.25 9.26 21.16
C ARG A 2 0.64 9.26 19.93
N GLN A 3 1.57 8.33 19.87
CA GLN A 3 2.45 8.11 18.70
C GLN A 3 1.66 7.40 17.58
N ARG A 4 1.90 7.77 16.32
CA ARG A 4 1.23 7.22 15.13
C ARG A 4 2.23 6.91 14.02
N GLN A 5 1.87 5.98 13.15
CA GLN A 5 2.56 5.68 11.90
C GLN A 5 1.79 6.25 10.72
N MET A 6 2.50 6.78 9.72
CA MET A 6 1.92 7.28 8.48
C MET A 6 2.22 6.30 7.34
N CYS A 7 1.20 5.94 6.55
CA CYS A 7 1.32 5.09 5.38
C CYS A 7 0.68 5.76 4.15
N ILE A 8 1.43 5.87 3.06
CA ILE A 8 0.96 6.25 1.72
C ILE A 8 0.77 4.97 0.91
N ARG A 9 -0.14 4.97 -0.09
CA ARG A 9 -0.54 3.76 -0.82
C ARG A 9 -0.73 4.00 -2.31
N ASP A 10 -0.47 2.95 -3.10
CA ASP A 10 -0.51 2.98 -4.55
C ASP A 10 -1.25 1.76 -5.18
N ARG A 11 -1.97 1.98 -6.31
CA ARG A 11 -2.58 1.09 -7.31
C ARG A 11 -3.89 0.36 -7.02
N SER A 12 -4.48 -0.28 -8.15
CA SER A 12 -5.82 -0.87 -8.15
C SER A 12 -5.99 -1.96 -7.12
N ASN A 13 -5.03 -2.86 -6.98
CA ASN A 13 -5.03 -3.83 -5.88
C ASN A 13 -4.76 -3.16 -4.53
N MET A 14 -3.95 -2.12 -4.53
CA MET A 14 -3.74 -1.28 -3.35
C MET A 14 -4.92 -0.32 -3.11
N ALA A 15 -5.54 0.21 -4.19
CA ALA A 15 -6.74 1.03 -4.12
C ALA A 15 -7.96 0.24 -3.62
N GLY A 16 -7.96 -1.06 -3.87
CA GLY A 16 -9.00 -1.99 -3.45
C GLY A 16 -10.11 -2.15 -4.49
N ARG A 17 -10.14 -3.33 -5.08
CA ARG A 17 -11.17 -3.80 -6.02
C ARG A 17 -11.93 -4.99 -5.46
N GLY A 18 -11.82 -5.26 -4.15
CA GLY A 18 -12.44 -6.38 -3.48
C GLY A 18 -13.96 -6.35 -3.59
N ILE A 19 -14.54 -7.49 -3.90
CA ILE A 19 -15.99 -7.71 -3.88
C ILE A 19 -16.31 -8.96 -3.08
N VAL A 20 -17.54 -9.03 -2.61
CA VAL A 20 -18.10 -10.17 -1.88
C VAL A 20 -19.11 -10.87 -2.79
N THR A 21 -19.12 -12.20 -2.78
CA THR A 21 -20.07 -13.03 -3.50
C THR A 21 -20.60 -14.15 -2.60
N ASP A 22 -21.63 -14.88 -3.02
CA ASP A 22 -22.12 -16.03 -2.25
C ASP A 22 -21.05 -17.10 -2.04
N LYS A 23 -20.18 -17.30 -3.02
CA LYS A 23 -19.05 -18.24 -2.93
C LYS A 23 -17.93 -17.71 -2.03
N TRP A 24 -17.72 -16.42 -2.02
CA TRP A 24 -16.66 -15.73 -1.28
C TRP A 24 -17.28 -14.61 -0.41
N PRO A 25 -17.97 -14.98 0.70
CA PRO A 25 -18.82 -14.05 1.46
C PRO A 25 -18.05 -13.18 2.46
N GLN A 26 -16.73 -13.35 2.57
CA GLN A 26 -15.95 -12.65 3.58
C GLN A 26 -15.84 -11.16 3.25
N LYS A 27 -16.42 -10.32 4.11
CA LYS A 27 -16.32 -8.86 4.04
C LYS A 27 -14.97 -8.37 4.60
N ALA A 28 -14.63 -7.13 4.29
CA ALA A 28 -13.54 -6.45 4.96
C ALA A 28 -13.77 -6.41 6.47
N PRO A 29 -12.72 -6.57 7.30
CA PRO A 29 -12.88 -6.52 8.75
C PRO A 29 -13.24 -5.12 9.23
N VAL A 30 -13.93 -5.05 10.35
CA VAL A 30 -14.15 -3.79 11.06
C VAL A 30 -12.84 -3.33 11.71
N LEU A 31 -12.59 -2.03 11.71
CA LEU A 31 -11.42 -1.46 12.36
C LEU A 31 -11.44 -1.71 13.87
N VAL A 32 -10.35 -2.24 14.40
CA VAL A 32 -10.15 -2.36 15.85
C VAL A 32 -10.13 -0.95 16.46
N LYS A 33 -10.87 -0.77 17.55
CA LYS A 33 -10.99 0.53 18.22
C LYS A 33 -9.61 1.09 18.60
N GLY A 34 -9.30 2.27 18.10
CA GLY A 34 -8.03 2.96 18.34
C GLY A 34 -6.88 2.53 17.46
N ALA A 35 -7.07 1.58 16.52
CA ALA A 35 -6.01 1.08 15.66
C ALA A 35 -5.52 2.12 14.63
N GLY A 36 -6.35 3.07 14.22
CA GLY A 36 -5.91 4.08 13.28
C GLY A 36 -6.98 5.06 12.86
N TYR A 37 -6.55 5.97 11.98
CA TYR A 37 -7.39 6.99 11.39
C TYR A 37 -6.99 7.20 9.93
N GLU A 38 -7.93 7.66 9.11
CA GLU A 38 -7.67 8.15 7.77
C GLU A 38 -7.49 9.66 7.81
N TYR A 39 -6.43 10.16 7.16
CA TYR A 39 -6.34 11.57 6.81
C TYR A 39 -6.75 11.75 5.35
N ARG A 40 -7.84 12.48 5.14
CA ARG A 40 -8.43 12.75 3.83
C ARG A 40 -7.92 14.09 3.32
N ALA A 41 -6.87 14.05 2.54
CA ALA A 41 -6.17 15.26 2.06
C ALA A 41 -7.01 16.11 1.08
N ILE A 42 -8.03 15.52 0.45
CA ILE A 42 -8.90 16.15 -0.55
C ILE A 42 -10.25 16.54 0.08
N THR A 43 -10.95 15.58 0.72
CA THR A 43 -12.33 15.79 1.14
C THR A 43 -12.50 16.25 2.58
N ALA A 44 -11.48 16.05 3.45
CA ALA A 44 -11.55 16.45 4.86
C ALA A 44 -10.16 16.79 5.43
N PRO A 45 -9.46 17.84 4.90
CA PRO A 45 -8.09 18.17 5.31
C PRO A 45 -7.96 18.79 6.70
N ASP A 46 -9.08 19.10 7.33
CA ASP A 46 -9.17 19.77 8.64
C ASP A 46 -9.35 18.81 9.82
N ARG A 47 -9.54 17.49 9.57
CA ARG A 47 -9.80 16.50 10.60
C ARG A 47 -9.30 15.11 10.27
N LEU A 48 -9.24 14.24 11.28
CA LEU A 48 -9.07 12.81 11.12
C LEU A 48 -10.43 12.12 10.95
N CYS A 49 -10.49 11.19 10.01
CA CYS A 49 -11.66 10.38 9.74
C CYS A 49 -11.46 8.94 10.24
N PRO A 50 -12.51 8.15 10.48
CA PRO A 50 -12.36 6.73 10.68
C PRO A 50 -11.82 6.06 9.40
N ILE A 51 -11.06 4.97 9.55
CA ILE A 51 -10.74 4.09 8.42
C ILE A 51 -11.97 3.24 8.14
N GLU A 52 -12.50 3.37 6.94
CA GLU A 52 -13.67 2.65 6.46
C GLU A 52 -13.37 2.06 5.07
N GLU A 53 -13.99 0.93 4.74
CA GLU A 53 -13.91 0.35 3.39
C GLU A 53 -15.14 0.76 2.57
N PRO A 54 -14.94 1.10 1.30
CA PRO A 54 -13.68 1.13 0.54
C PRO A 54 -12.77 2.31 0.96
N PHE A 55 -11.54 2.00 1.34
CA PHE A 55 -10.60 3.01 1.82
C PHE A 55 -10.26 4.06 0.76
N GLY A 56 -10.35 5.35 1.13
CA GLY A 56 -10.03 6.47 0.24
C GLY A 56 -10.95 6.59 -0.97
N ALA A 57 -12.20 6.11 -0.90
CA ALA A 57 -13.15 6.09 -2.02
C ALA A 57 -13.42 7.49 -2.61
N ASP A 58 -13.48 8.51 -1.76
CA ASP A 58 -13.84 9.87 -2.15
C ASP A 58 -12.61 10.79 -2.33
N GLU A 59 -11.40 10.27 -2.13
CA GLU A 59 -10.15 11.01 -2.22
C GLU A 59 -9.69 11.21 -3.68
N ASN A 60 -10.54 11.88 -4.48
CA ASN A 60 -10.33 12.10 -5.90
C ASN A 60 -9.81 13.52 -6.18
N ASN A 61 -8.66 13.62 -6.86
CA ASN A 61 -8.05 14.85 -7.32
C ASN A 61 -8.04 14.88 -8.86
N PRO A 62 -8.82 15.75 -9.53
CA PRO A 62 -8.84 15.83 -10.99
C PRO A 62 -7.48 16.12 -11.62
N ASP A 63 -6.60 16.84 -10.90
CA ASP A 63 -5.25 17.19 -11.36
C ASP A 63 -4.19 16.18 -10.91
N GLY A 64 -4.59 14.97 -10.51
CA GLY A 64 -3.68 13.94 -10.02
C GLY A 64 -4.36 12.58 -9.94
N ILE A 65 -4.45 12.00 -8.74
CA ILE A 65 -5.07 10.69 -8.51
C ILE A 65 -6.59 10.83 -8.55
N PHE A 66 -7.20 10.34 -9.61
CA PHE A 66 -8.63 10.46 -9.88
C PHE A 66 -9.23 9.12 -10.30
N GLU A 67 -10.09 8.53 -9.46
CA GLU A 67 -10.73 7.21 -9.66
C GLU A 67 -12.15 7.17 -9.05
N PRO A 68 -13.06 8.06 -9.42
CA PRO A 68 -14.38 8.09 -8.83
C PRO A 68 -15.15 6.79 -9.06
N GLY A 69 -15.71 6.22 -7.99
CA GLY A 69 -16.53 5.00 -8.03
C GLY A 69 -15.77 3.70 -8.31
N MET A 70 -14.44 3.71 -8.40
CA MET A 70 -13.66 2.52 -8.76
C MET A 70 -13.25 1.66 -7.55
N LYS A 71 -13.22 2.21 -6.35
CA LYS A 71 -12.81 1.50 -5.14
C LYS A 71 -14.00 0.76 -4.53
N THR A 72 -13.85 -0.53 -4.27
CA THR A 72 -14.93 -1.40 -3.78
C THR A 72 -14.60 -2.15 -2.49
N GLY A 73 -13.32 -2.30 -2.14
CA GLY A 73 -12.85 -2.93 -0.92
C GLY A 73 -11.36 -3.20 -0.97
N SER A 74 -10.63 -2.94 0.11
CA SER A 74 -9.17 -2.99 0.14
C SER A 74 -8.62 -3.91 1.24
N MET A 75 -7.30 -4.04 1.30
CA MET A 75 -6.56 -4.74 2.35
C MET A 75 -6.25 -3.86 3.57
N VAL A 76 -6.65 -2.60 3.55
CA VAL A 76 -6.20 -1.56 4.46
C VAL A 76 -6.59 -1.82 5.89
N THR A 77 -7.88 -2.08 6.12
CA THR A 77 -8.39 -2.29 7.47
C THR A 77 -7.79 -3.55 8.10
N ALA A 78 -7.60 -4.61 7.31
CA ALA A 78 -6.92 -5.83 7.77
C ALA A 78 -5.46 -5.55 8.15
N PHE A 79 -4.72 -4.81 7.33
CA PHE A 79 -3.35 -4.40 7.60
C PHE A 79 -3.24 -3.58 8.90
N VAL A 80 -4.06 -2.56 9.04
CA VAL A 80 -4.04 -1.65 10.20
C VAL A 80 -4.36 -2.40 11.49
N ASN A 81 -5.34 -3.29 11.45
CA ASN A 81 -5.72 -4.08 12.61
C ASN A 81 -4.57 -4.96 13.11
N GLU A 82 -3.92 -5.70 12.21
CA GLU A 82 -2.86 -6.63 12.61
C GLU A 82 -1.57 -5.90 13.00
N TYR A 83 -1.24 -4.82 12.30
CA TYR A 83 -0.14 -3.95 12.70
C TYR A 83 -0.33 -3.41 14.13
N TYR A 84 -1.53 -2.87 14.41
CA TYR A 84 -1.84 -2.30 15.72
C TYR A 84 -1.85 -3.36 16.83
N LYS A 85 -2.37 -4.57 16.59
CA LYS A 85 -2.36 -5.66 17.57
C LYS A 85 -0.95 -5.99 18.06
N LEU A 86 0.05 -5.92 17.18
CA LEU A 86 1.44 -6.22 17.53
C LEU A 86 2.16 -5.03 18.15
N THR A 87 2.00 -3.84 17.58
CA THR A 87 2.83 -2.67 17.91
C THR A 87 2.20 -1.78 18.98
N HIS A 88 0.87 -1.81 19.12
CA HIS A 88 0.07 -0.83 19.86
C HIS A 88 0.28 0.62 19.38
N ILE A 89 0.83 0.82 18.18
CA ILE A 89 1.03 2.13 17.54
C ILE A 89 -0.10 2.35 16.55
N PRO A 90 -0.99 3.33 16.77
CA PRO A 90 -2.05 3.64 15.82
C PRO A 90 -1.52 4.11 14.47
N VAL A 91 -2.20 3.74 13.40
CA VAL A 91 -1.84 4.14 12.03
C VAL A 91 -2.59 5.40 11.62
N LEU A 92 -1.88 6.37 11.05
CA LEU A 92 -2.46 7.47 10.28
C LEU A 92 -2.32 7.13 8.79
N ALA A 93 -3.42 6.70 8.18
CA ALA A 93 -3.45 6.25 6.79
C ALA A 93 -3.80 7.40 5.84
N VAL A 94 -3.08 7.47 4.71
CA VAL A 94 -3.31 8.46 3.64
C VAL A 94 -3.51 7.72 2.32
N SER A 95 -4.64 7.92 1.66
CA SER A 95 -4.92 7.30 0.36
C SER A 95 -4.23 8.06 -0.77
N ALA A 96 -3.42 7.35 -1.56
CA ALA A 96 -2.75 7.89 -2.75
C ALA A 96 -2.60 6.82 -3.84
N SER A 97 -3.63 6.00 -4.07
CA SER A 97 -3.58 4.90 -5.02
C SER A 97 -4.32 5.23 -6.32
N LYS A 98 -3.76 4.80 -7.47
CA LYS A 98 -4.33 4.99 -8.81
C LYS A 98 -4.33 3.67 -9.59
N GLY A 99 -5.48 3.12 -9.92
CA GLY A 99 -5.61 1.91 -10.74
C GLY A 99 -5.14 2.09 -12.17
N GLY A 100 -4.66 0.99 -12.79
CA GLY A 100 -4.26 0.96 -14.19
C GLY A 100 -3.02 1.78 -14.54
N SER A 101 -2.20 2.20 -13.57
CA SER A 101 -0.97 2.96 -13.85
C SER A 101 0.27 2.07 -13.94
N SER A 102 1.26 2.37 -14.74
CA SER A 102 2.58 1.72 -14.79
C SER A 102 3.60 2.45 -13.91
N ILE A 103 4.71 1.80 -13.60
CA ILE A 103 5.77 2.43 -12.80
C ILE A 103 6.30 3.72 -13.44
N SER A 104 6.25 3.83 -14.77
CA SER A 104 6.65 5.03 -15.51
C SER A 104 5.76 6.24 -15.24
N GLU A 105 4.51 6.02 -14.81
CA GLU A 105 3.56 7.07 -14.44
C GLU A 105 3.72 7.56 -12.99
N TRP A 106 4.64 6.96 -12.24
CA TRP A 106 4.99 7.31 -10.85
C TRP A 106 6.37 7.97 -10.75
N GLN A 107 6.69 8.82 -11.68
CA GLN A 107 7.95 9.56 -11.70
C GLN A 107 7.71 11.04 -11.30
N GLY A 108 8.76 11.76 -10.89
CA GLY A 108 8.64 13.11 -10.33
C GLY A 108 8.14 14.20 -11.26
N ASN A 109 8.06 13.91 -12.56
CA ASN A 109 7.46 14.78 -13.56
C ASN A 109 5.99 14.41 -13.88
N ASN A 110 5.42 13.45 -13.16
CA ASN A 110 4.05 12.97 -13.32
C ASN A 110 3.16 13.35 -12.15
N ASP A 111 1.88 13.53 -12.43
CA ASP A 111 0.89 14.04 -11.49
C ASP A 111 0.63 13.08 -10.33
N PHE A 112 0.75 11.75 -10.54
CA PHE A 112 0.43 10.78 -9.48
C PHE A 112 1.42 10.82 -8.31
N LEU A 113 2.73 10.81 -8.58
CA LEU A 113 3.72 10.90 -7.53
C LEU A 113 3.68 12.27 -6.86
N SER A 114 3.50 13.34 -7.63
CA SER A 114 3.38 14.71 -7.11
C SER A 114 2.18 14.86 -6.19
N ASP A 115 1.02 14.31 -6.57
CA ASP A 115 -0.20 14.30 -5.75
C ASP A 115 -0.02 13.44 -4.48
N ALA A 116 0.58 12.26 -4.59
CA ALA A 116 0.88 11.41 -3.45
C ALA A 116 1.77 12.13 -2.41
N ILE A 117 2.83 12.79 -2.86
CA ILE A 117 3.72 13.59 -2.02
C ILE A 117 2.98 14.78 -1.40
N ALA A 118 2.12 15.46 -2.17
CA ALA A 118 1.31 16.56 -1.66
C ALA A 118 0.36 16.12 -0.55
N ARG A 119 -0.34 14.99 -0.71
CA ARG A 119 -1.22 14.39 0.31
C ARG A 119 -0.44 14.03 1.58
N TYR A 120 0.74 13.43 1.41
CA TYR A 120 1.63 13.11 2.52
C TYR A 120 2.07 14.36 3.30
N ARG A 121 2.48 15.41 2.60
CA ARG A 121 2.89 16.69 3.22
C ARG A 121 1.74 17.31 4.00
N LYS A 122 0.54 17.40 3.43
CA LYS A 122 -0.66 17.89 4.13
C LYS A 122 -0.94 17.08 5.41
N ALA A 123 -0.81 15.74 5.37
CA ALA A 123 -0.99 14.91 6.54
C ALA A 123 0.07 15.17 7.62
N THR A 124 1.33 15.38 7.22
CA THR A 124 2.43 15.72 8.12
C THR A 124 2.20 17.08 8.78
N GLU A 125 1.82 18.08 8.00
CA GLU A 125 1.49 19.44 8.48
C GLU A 125 0.31 19.42 9.45
N TYR A 126 -0.76 18.64 9.10
CA TYR A 126 -1.89 18.44 10.00
C TYR A 126 -1.45 17.82 11.34
N ALA A 127 -0.61 16.77 11.28
CA ALA A 127 -0.11 16.13 12.48
C ALA A 127 0.71 17.10 13.36
N GLN A 128 1.60 17.90 12.76
CA GLN A 128 2.38 18.90 13.47
C GLN A 128 1.49 19.96 14.14
N LYS A 129 0.55 20.53 13.38
CA LYS A 129 -0.39 21.55 13.87
C LYS A 129 -1.24 21.06 15.04
N ASN A 130 -1.59 19.76 15.05
CA ASN A 130 -2.42 19.16 16.09
C ASN A 130 -1.62 18.40 17.16
N HIS A 131 -0.30 18.63 17.23
CA HIS A 131 0.60 18.01 18.21
C HIS A 131 0.52 16.47 18.24
N ILE A 132 0.31 15.86 17.06
CA ILE A 132 0.31 14.43 16.86
C ILE A 132 1.74 14.00 16.54
N GLU A 133 2.35 13.20 17.40
CA GLU A 133 3.68 12.66 17.16
C GLU A 133 3.61 11.53 16.14
N ILE A 134 4.34 11.67 15.03
CA ILE A 134 4.53 10.63 14.02
C ILE A 134 5.87 9.94 14.28
N ARG A 135 5.81 8.66 14.65
CA ARG A 135 7.00 7.87 15.01
C ARG A 135 7.71 7.33 13.78
N HIS A 136 6.96 6.87 12.80
CA HIS A 136 7.48 6.29 11.56
C HIS A 136 6.65 6.73 10.36
N LYS A 137 7.28 6.80 9.19
CA LYS A 137 6.70 7.26 7.93
C LYS A 137 7.03 6.26 6.84
N TYR A 138 6.07 5.42 6.48
CA TYR A 138 6.26 4.33 5.53
C TYR A 138 5.30 4.45 4.35
N VAL A 139 5.71 3.93 3.20
CA VAL A 139 4.81 3.66 2.08
C VAL A 139 4.49 2.17 2.05
N LEU A 140 3.22 1.82 1.92
CA LEU A 140 2.77 0.47 1.59
C LEU A 140 2.54 0.41 0.08
N TRP A 141 3.30 -0.43 -0.60
CA TRP A 141 3.36 -0.49 -2.05
C TRP A 141 2.94 -1.85 -2.58
N CYS A 142 2.00 -1.86 -3.55
CA CYS A 142 1.62 -3.04 -4.32
C CYS A 142 1.32 -2.59 -5.75
N GLN A 143 2.20 -2.86 -6.73
CA GLN A 143 2.13 -2.34 -8.09
C GLN A 143 2.95 -3.19 -9.06
N GLY A 144 2.49 -3.40 -10.29
CA GLY A 144 3.24 -4.08 -11.35
C GLY A 144 2.36 -4.72 -12.42
N GLU A 145 1.06 -4.85 -12.22
CA GLU A 145 0.15 -5.54 -13.14
C GLU A 145 0.09 -4.87 -14.52
N THR A 146 -0.03 -3.53 -14.61
CA THR A 146 0.04 -2.81 -15.89
C THR A 146 1.42 -2.88 -16.53
N ASP A 147 2.48 -2.99 -15.74
CA ASP A 147 3.82 -3.25 -16.26
C ASP A 147 3.92 -4.66 -16.83
N GLY A 148 3.26 -5.65 -16.21
CA GLY A 148 3.07 -6.99 -16.77
C GLY A 148 2.29 -6.97 -18.08
N ASP A 149 1.15 -6.28 -18.13
CA ASP A 149 0.33 -6.13 -19.36
C ASP A 149 1.08 -5.46 -20.50
N ARG A 150 1.91 -4.47 -20.18
CA ARG A 150 2.71 -3.71 -21.16
C ARG A 150 4.04 -4.36 -21.48
N ALA A 151 4.37 -5.50 -20.91
CA ALA A 151 5.68 -6.15 -21.02
C ALA A 151 6.84 -5.17 -20.74
N THR A 152 6.69 -4.35 -19.70
CA THR A 152 7.74 -3.39 -19.30
C THR A 152 9.05 -4.13 -19.08
N ASP A 153 10.12 -3.62 -19.66
CA ASP A 153 11.47 -4.18 -19.47
C ASP A 153 11.81 -4.23 -17.96
N ILE A 154 12.33 -5.36 -17.51
CA ILE A 154 12.52 -5.64 -16.07
C ILE A 154 13.54 -4.72 -15.43
N GLU A 155 14.63 -4.41 -16.16
CA GLU A 155 15.65 -3.51 -15.66
C GLU A 155 15.15 -2.07 -15.63
N ALA A 156 14.33 -1.68 -16.63
CA ALA A 156 13.66 -0.40 -16.63
C ALA A 156 12.66 -0.29 -15.46
N TYR A 157 11.85 -1.34 -15.21
CA TYR A 157 10.95 -1.39 -14.05
C TYR A 157 11.71 -1.16 -12.73
N GLY A 158 12.80 -1.90 -12.52
CA GLY A 158 13.61 -1.78 -11.31
C GLY A 158 14.19 -0.38 -11.12
N LYS A 159 14.76 0.21 -12.18
CA LYS A 159 15.31 1.57 -12.14
C LYS A 159 14.25 2.63 -11.85
N LEU A 160 13.08 2.51 -12.48
CA LEU A 160 11.96 3.44 -12.27
C LEU A 160 11.38 3.32 -10.86
N PHE A 161 11.28 2.09 -10.31
CA PHE A 161 10.87 1.88 -8.93
C PHE A 161 11.85 2.54 -7.95
N ILE A 162 13.16 2.33 -8.12
CA ILE A 162 14.19 2.93 -7.26
C ILE A 162 14.14 4.45 -7.34
N ASN A 163 13.98 5.02 -8.54
CA ASN A 163 13.85 6.47 -8.73
C ASN A 163 12.61 7.04 -8.04
N MET A 164 11.45 6.40 -8.21
CA MET A 164 10.21 6.77 -7.52
C MET A 164 10.38 6.73 -6.00
N PHE A 165 10.93 5.63 -5.46
CA PHE A 165 11.12 5.50 -4.03
C PHE A 165 12.12 6.50 -3.46
N SER A 166 13.20 6.80 -4.18
CA SER A 166 14.17 7.87 -3.82
C SER A 166 13.49 9.24 -3.65
N GLN A 167 12.51 9.56 -4.49
CA GLN A 167 11.75 10.80 -4.38
C GLN A 167 10.82 10.80 -3.16
N LEU A 168 10.19 9.67 -2.84
CA LEU A 168 9.44 9.51 -1.60
C LEU A 168 10.33 9.65 -0.36
N GLN A 169 11.56 9.10 -0.39
CA GLN A 169 12.54 9.29 0.67
C GLN A 169 12.96 10.76 0.80
N GLY A 170 13.17 11.46 -0.31
CA GLY A 170 13.41 12.91 -0.33
C GLY A 170 12.27 13.72 0.26
N ALA A 171 11.04 13.21 0.22
CA ALA A 171 9.89 13.81 0.89
C ALA A 171 9.79 13.44 2.38
N GLY A 172 10.57 12.46 2.89
CA GLY A 172 10.62 12.05 4.28
C GLY A 172 10.05 10.66 4.59
N ILE A 173 9.76 9.85 3.58
CA ILE A 173 9.40 8.43 3.77
C ILE A 173 10.65 7.63 4.14
N GLU A 174 10.59 6.84 5.19
CA GLU A 174 11.73 6.10 5.73
C GLU A 174 11.95 4.78 5.01
N LYS A 175 10.86 4.01 4.80
CA LYS A 175 10.90 2.66 4.19
C LYS A 175 9.67 2.40 3.33
N CYS A 176 9.84 1.45 2.41
CA CYS A 176 8.73 0.87 1.64
C CYS A 176 8.42 -0.52 2.20
N PHE A 177 7.16 -0.73 2.59
CA PHE A 177 6.60 -2.05 2.82
C PHE A 177 6.03 -2.58 1.51
N MET A 178 6.74 -3.52 0.91
CA MET A 178 6.39 -4.06 -0.39
C MET A 178 5.49 -5.28 -0.28
N ILE A 179 4.40 -5.26 -1.03
CA ILE A 179 3.56 -6.41 -1.34
C ILE A 179 3.79 -6.70 -2.82
N THR A 180 4.18 -7.92 -3.17
CA THR A 180 4.39 -8.30 -4.57
C THR A 180 3.06 -8.45 -5.31
N ILE A 181 3.10 -8.29 -6.64
CA ILE A 181 1.94 -8.62 -7.48
C ILE A 181 1.71 -10.13 -7.52
N GLY A 182 0.48 -10.51 -7.90
CA GLY A 182 0.12 -11.90 -8.10
C GLY A 182 0.34 -12.39 -9.54
N GLU A 183 -0.36 -13.47 -9.89
CA GLU A 183 -0.35 -14.07 -11.22
C GLU A 183 -1.40 -13.40 -12.14
N TYR A 184 -1.15 -13.46 -13.44
CA TYR A 184 -2.14 -13.14 -14.45
C TYR A 184 -3.16 -14.27 -14.60
N ASN A 185 -4.44 -13.94 -14.66
CA ASN A 185 -5.55 -14.91 -14.74
C ASN A 185 -6.36 -14.81 -16.04
N GLY A 186 -5.92 -13.99 -17.00
CA GLY A 186 -6.58 -13.83 -18.29
C GLY A 186 -6.04 -14.77 -19.39
N GLU A 187 -6.49 -14.54 -20.62
CA GLU A 187 -6.19 -15.39 -21.79
C GLU A 187 -5.13 -14.79 -22.75
N LEU A 188 -4.57 -13.59 -22.43
CA LEU A 188 -3.67 -12.86 -23.33
C LEU A 188 -2.19 -13.29 -23.26
N GLY A 189 -1.86 -14.30 -22.46
CA GLY A 189 -0.50 -14.85 -22.38
C GLY A 189 0.51 -13.98 -21.63
N TYR A 190 0.06 -13.18 -20.67
CA TYR A 190 0.92 -12.27 -19.90
C TYR A 190 1.55 -12.92 -18.65
N GLU A 191 1.36 -14.21 -18.41
CA GLU A 191 1.80 -14.93 -17.21
C GLU A 191 3.30 -14.72 -16.92
N ASN A 192 4.14 -14.89 -17.95
CA ASN A 192 5.58 -14.71 -17.81
C ASN A 192 5.97 -13.27 -17.45
N ASN A 193 5.26 -12.28 -17.98
CA ASN A 193 5.52 -10.88 -17.67
C ASN A 193 5.25 -10.59 -16.20
N TYR A 194 4.13 -11.10 -15.67
CA TYR A 194 3.76 -10.95 -14.25
C TYR A 194 4.78 -11.65 -13.34
N VAL A 195 5.18 -12.87 -13.66
CA VAL A 195 6.23 -13.60 -12.94
C VAL A 195 7.53 -12.81 -12.92
N ASN A 196 7.92 -12.24 -14.05
CA ASN A 196 9.14 -11.47 -14.18
C ASN A 196 9.10 -10.19 -13.33
N ILE A 197 8.00 -9.44 -13.36
CA ILE A 197 7.83 -8.23 -12.51
C ILE A 197 7.88 -8.63 -11.03
N ARG A 198 7.16 -9.69 -10.63
CA ARG A 198 7.19 -10.19 -9.24
C ARG A 198 8.61 -10.57 -8.81
N ASN A 199 9.34 -11.30 -9.64
CA ASN A 199 10.72 -11.67 -9.35
C ASN A 199 11.61 -10.44 -9.17
N LYS A 200 11.45 -9.42 -10.00
CA LYS A 200 12.19 -8.15 -9.84
C LYS A 200 11.83 -7.45 -8.52
N GLN A 201 10.58 -7.48 -8.10
CA GLN A 201 10.17 -6.95 -6.79
C GLN A 201 10.84 -7.70 -5.63
N LEU A 202 10.93 -9.02 -5.71
CA LEU A 202 11.64 -9.84 -4.72
C LEU A 202 13.15 -9.53 -4.70
N ASP A 203 13.77 -9.34 -5.86
CA ASP A 203 15.20 -8.98 -5.95
C ASP A 203 15.47 -7.59 -5.37
N ILE A 204 14.60 -6.61 -5.64
CA ILE A 204 14.69 -5.27 -5.06
C ILE A 204 14.58 -5.36 -3.52
N ALA A 205 13.60 -6.08 -3.01
CA ALA A 205 13.41 -6.22 -1.56
C ALA A 205 14.61 -6.92 -0.87
N LYS A 206 15.29 -7.85 -1.55
CA LYS A 206 16.50 -8.49 -1.03
C LYS A 206 17.74 -7.59 -1.07
N SER A 207 17.82 -6.70 -2.07
CA SER A 207 19.04 -5.90 -2.32
C SER A 207 19.02 -4.53 -1.65
N MET A 208 17.86 -4.05 -1.20
CA MET A 208 17.70 -2.71 -0.64
C MET A 208 17.19 -2.77 0.81
N GLU A 209 17.98 -2.32 1.74
CA GLU A 209 17.64 -2.30 3.18
C GLU A 209 16.38 -1.47 3.51
N ASN A 210 16.08 -0.49 2.66
CA ASN A 210 14.91 0.40 2.84
C ASN A 210 13.61 -0.19 2.30
N ILE A 211 13.67 -1.36 1.65
CA ILE A 211 12.52 -2.07 1.10
C ILE A 211 12.30 -3.33 1.93
N VAL A 212 11.17 -3.43 2.58
CA VAL A 212 10.79 -4.57 3.42
C VAL A 212 9.70 -5.35 2.72
N LEU A 213 9.96 -6.58 2.32
CA LEU A 213 8.93 -7.48 1.80
C LEU A 213 7.97 -7.86 2.95
N VAL A 214 6.76 -7.37 2.90
CA VAL A 214 5.76 -7.64 3.94
C VAL A 214 4.74 -8.72 3.56
N CYS A 215 4.54 -8.97 2.27
CA CYS A 215 3.68 -10.05 1.80
C CYS A 215 4.01 -10.44 0.34
N ASP A 216 4.01 -11.75 0.07
CA ASP A 216 4.19 -12.34 -1.25
C ASP A 216 3.10 -13.41 -1.51
N GLU A 217 1.85 -13.16 -1.08
CA GLU A 217 0.79 -14.17 -1.12
C GLU A 217 -0.16 -14.04 -2.32
N PHE A 218 -0.20 -12.90 -3.01
CA PHE A 218 -1.11 -12.73 -4.15
C PHE A 218 -0.88 -13.78 -5.26
N HIS A 219 0.34 -14.27 -5.45
CA HIS A 219 0.64 -15.29 -6.45
C HIS A 219 -0.04 -16.66 -6.18
N LYS A 220 -0.55 -16.90 -4.98
CA LYS A 220 -1.26 -18.14 -4.63
C LYS A 220 -2.77 -18.05 -4.89
N MET A 221 -3.29 -16.87 -5.17
CA MET A 221 -4.73 -16.62 -5.19
C MET A 221 -5.41 -17.19 -6.45
N LYS A 222 -4.71 -17.24 -7.59
CA LYS A 222 -5.20 -17.89 -8.82
C LYS A 222 -5.52 -19.35 -8.59
N ALA A 223 -4.58 -20.11 -8.04
CA ALA A 223 -4.76 -21.55 -7.77
C ALA A 223 -5.89 -21.83 -6.77
N ARG A 224 -6.23 -20.86 -5.93
CA ARG A 224 -7.30 -20.96 -4.93
C ARG A 224 -8.66 -20.46 -5.45
N GLY A 225 -8.72 -19.98 -6.69
CA GLY A 225 -9.94 -19.40 -7.29
C GLY A 225 -10.39 -18.09 -6.66
N LEU A 226 -9.48 -17.35 -6.04
CA LEU A 226 -9.74 -16.08 -5.35
C LEU A 226 -9.57 -14.85 -6.25
N MET A 227 -9.34 -15.04 -7.55
CA MET A 227 -9.33 -13.97 -8.53
C MET A 227 -10.72 -13.79 -9.15
N LYS A 228 -11.17 -12.53 -9.23
CA LYS A 228 -12.48 -12.19 -9.83
C LYS A 228 -12.41 -11.82 -11.30
N ASP A 229 -11.24 -11.44 -11.76
CA ASP A 229 -10.93 -11.09 -13.15
C ASP A 229 -9.45 -11.39 -13.45
N ASP A 230 -8.89 -10.81 -14.50
CA ASP A 230 -7.53 -11.10 -14.98
C ASP A 230 -6.43 -10.77 -13.96
N PHE A 231 -6.66 -9.82 -13.04
CA PHE A 231 -5.63 -9.31 -12.11
C PHE A 231 -6.16 -8.79 -10.76
N HIS A 232 -7.49 -8.81 -10.52
CA HIS A 232 -8.07 -8.42 -9.25
C HIS A 232 -8.64 -9.61 -8.47
N TYR A 233 -8.88 -9.40 -7.19
CA TYR A 233 -9.22 -10.45 -6.23
C TYR A 233 -10.59 -10.21 -5.58
N TYR A 234 -11.16 -11.28 -5.02
CA TYR A 234 -12.27 -11.18 -4.07
C TYR A 234 -11.78 -10.59 -2.74
N GLN A 235 -12.69 -10.03 -1.94
CA GLN A 235 -12.34 -9.35 -0.68
C GLN A 235 -11.57 -10.26 0.28
N GLU A 236 -11.85 -11.55 0.29
CA GLU A 236 -11.15 -12.54 1.13
C GLU A 236 -9.64 -12.54 0.89
N ALA A 237 -9.19 -12.45 -0.34
CA ALA A 237 -7.77 -12.39 -0.68
C ALA A 237 -7.13 -11.08 -0.16
N TYR A 238 -7.81 -9.94 -0.31
CA TYR A 238 -7.33 -8.68 0.24
C TYR A 238 -7.23 -8.71 1.76
N ASN A 239 -8.18 -9.33 2.45
CA ASN A 239 -8.15 -9.50 3.90
C ASN A 239 -6.93 -10.33 4.34
N GLU A 240 -6.68 -11.44 3.66
CA GLU A 240 -5.54 -12.33 3.94
C GLU A 240 -4.21 -11.62 3.72
N VAL A 241 -4.03 -11.00 2.56
CA VAL A 241 -2.80 -10.25 2.24
C VAL A 241 -2.59 -9.08 3.22
N GLY A 242 -3.65 -8.33 3.53
CA GLY A 242 -3.59 -7.26 4.52
C GLY A 242 -3.20 -7.76 5.91
N THR A 243 -3.77 -8.89 6.34
CA THR A 243 -3.45 -9.53 7.63
C THR A 243 -1.97 -9.93 7.71
N ILE A 244 -1.46 -10.62 6.69
CA ILE A 244 -0.06 -11.05 6.64
C ILE A 244 0.88 -9.85 6.57
N ALA A 245 0.61 -8.90 5.70
CA ALA A 245 1.41 -7.69 5.56
C ALA A 245 1.44 -6.87 6.87
N GLY A 246 0.30 -6.72 7.55
CA GLY A 246 0.21 -6.01 8.82
C GLY A 246 1.00 -6.69 9.94
N LYS A 247 0.93 -8.02 10.03
CA LYS A 247 1.75 -8.82 10.98
C LYS A 247 3.24 -8.67 10.71
N THR A 248 3.65 -8.82 9.45
CA THR A 248 5.08 -8.73 9.07
C THR A 248 5.63 -7.32 9.30
N ALA A 249 4.88 -6.28 8.91
CA ALA A 249 5.26 -4.91 9.16
C ALA A 249 5.34 -4.58 10.66
N GLY A 250 4.39 -5.08 11.45
CA GLY A 250 4.40 -4.91 12.91
C GLY A 250 5.60 -5.60 13.56
N ALA A 251 5.91 -6.84 13.18
CA ALA A 251 7.09 -7.56 13.66
C ALA A 251 8.39 -6.81 13.32
N PHE A 252 8.53 -6.34 12.07
CA PHE A 252 9.69 -5.55 11.65
C PHE A 252 9.90 -4.30 12.54
N VAL A 253 8.84 -3.58 12.85
CA VAL A 253 8.93 -2.37 13.69
C VAL A 253 9.31 -2.72 15.13
N MET A 254 8.78 -3.80 15.67
CA MET A 254 9.11 -4.26 17.03
C MET A 254 10.56 -4.71 17.15
N ASP A 255 11.08 -5.48 16.19
CA ASP A 255 12.46 -5.95 16.17
C ASP A 255 13.45 -4.79 16.03
N SER A 256 13.15 -3.81 15.16
CA SER A 256 13.98 -2.61 14.99
C SER A 256 14.03 -1.75 16.26
N SER A 257 12.96 -1.75 17.06
CA SER A 257 12.92 -1.01 18.33
C SER A 257 13.71 -1.68 19.46
N LEU A 258 13.94 -3.00 19.40
CA LEU A 258 14.73 -3.76 20.35
C LEU A 258 16.23 -3.68 20.05
N GLY A 259 16.64 -3.66 18.76
CA GLY A 259 18.04 -3.53 18.34
C GLY A 259 18.68 -2.20 18.72
N GLY A 260 17.93 -1.09 18.67
CA GLY A 260 18.44 0.24 19.05
C GLY A 260 18.69 0.47 20.55
N LYS A 261 18.36 -0.49 21.41
CA LYS A 261 18.63 -0.41 22.88
C LYS A 261 19.96 -1.05 23.29
N ASN A 262 20.61 -1.80 22.41
CA ASN A 262 21.85 -2.50 22.74
C ASN A 262 23.13 -1.71 22.38
N ASP A 263 23.01 -0.63 21.60
CA ASP A 263 24.16 0.19 21.20
C ASP A 263 24.42 1.41 22.12
N ALA A 264 23.67 1.52 23.21
CA ALA A 264 23.82 2.59 24.22
C ALA A 264 24.31 2.02 25.57
N LYS A 265 25.47 1.35 25.56
CA LYS A 265 26.24 1.05 26.78
C LYS A 265 27.72 1.30 26.57
#